data_8b5844f60b7d93555fb3262c3f9935c4
#
_entry.id   8b5844f60b7d93555fb3262c3f9935c4
#
_cell.length_a   1.000
_cell.length_b   1.000
_cell.length_c   1.000
_cell.angle_alpha   90.00
_cell.angle_beta   90.00
_cell.angle_gamma   90.00
#
_symmetry.space_group_name_H-M   'P 1'
#
loop_
_entity.id
_entity.type
_entity.pdbx_description
1 polymer ?
#
loop_
_entity_poly.entity_id
_entity_poly.type
_entity_poly.pdbx_seq_one_letter_code
_entity_poly.pdbx_strand_id
1 'polypeptide(L)'
;MTRETLGNIGSGIRNGDSRAVIRSVYAAAVAVSLMLVSVSVHASCADLVGSPSQGMAHPLTNLSQAQDERRYDNAADNVVGTWHVSYSSNGVEYAQAFIQWHSDRTEWENINKPVLGGNICMGSWKPIDATHVSRNHYGWIFSSGVVSNYFNETETDEVSRDGNSYQGTNVTSIYALDGTFLFAIEGTAKATRIAP
;
A
#
# COMPACT_ATOMS: atom_id res chain seq x y z
N MET A 1 -36.45 57.04 45.23
CA MET A 1 -37.91 56.76 45.13
C MET A 1 -38.31 56.71 43.69
N THR A 2 -38.52 55.52 43.14
CA THR A 2 -39.45 55.28 42.00
C THR A 2 -39.57 53.78 41.87
N ARG A 3 -40.76 53.27 42.03
CA ARG A 3 -41.19 51.88 41.85
C ARG A 3 -41.39 51.66 40.36
N GLU A 4 -40.88 50.61 39.83
CA GLU A 4 -41.30 50.08 38.51
C GLU A 4 -41.98 48.72 38.64
N THR A 5 -43.03 48.62 37.92
CA THR A 5 -44.09 47.63 37.95
C THR A 5 -43.70 46.40 37.14
N LEU A 6 -43.87 45.21 37.72
CA LEU A 6 -43.73 43.90 37.06
C LEU A 6 -44.94 43.66 36.16
N GLY A 7 -44.68 43.57 34.84
CA GLY A 7 -45.61 43.10 33.87
C GLY A 7 -45.59 41.57 33.71
N ASN A 8 -46.68 40.93 34.01
CA ASN A 8 -46.92 39.49 33.88
C ASN A 8 -47.29 39.19 32.44
N ILE A 9 -46.43 38.44 31.73
CA ILE A 9 -46.70 37.89 30.39
C ILE A 9 -46.99 36.41 30.53
N GLY A 10 -48.29 36.07 30.41
CA GLY A 10 -48.76 34.71 30.37
C GLY A 10 -48.31 33.96 29.10
N SER A 11 -47.59 32.86 29.28
CA SER A 11 -47.21 31.95 28.23
C SER A 11 -48.33 30.94 27.95
N GLY A 12 -49.04 31.11 26.86
CA GLY A 12 -49.94 30.08 26.31
C GLY A 12 -49.11 29.03 25.52
N ILE A 13 -48.83 27.92 26.16
CA ILE A 13 -48.26 26.75 25.45
C ILE A 13 -49.42 26.01 24.76
N ARG A 14 -49.51 26.14 23.45
CA ARG A 14 -50.40 25.32 22.64
C ARG A 14 -49.76 23.94 22.46
N ASN A 15 -50.42 22.92 23.02
CA ASN A 15 -50.14 21.51 22.72
C ASN A 15 -50.45 21.22 21.24
N GLY A 16 -49.49 21.40 20.37
CA GLY A 16 -49.55 21.05 18.96
C GLY A 16 -48.84 19.73 18.71
N ASP A 17 -49.64 18.73 18.39
CA ASP A 17 -49.37 17.51 17.67
C ASP A 17 -47.94 16.88 17.71
N SER A 18 -47.64 16.23 18.82
CA SER A 18 -46.47 15.33 18.94
C SER A 18 -46.52 14.08 18.02
N ARG A 19 -47.68 13.82 17.40
CA ARG A 19 -47.84 12.62 16.54
C ARG A 19 -47.37 12.84 15.10
N ALA A 20 -47.32 14.04 14.61
CA ALA A 20 -46.82 14.34 13.25
C ALA A 20 -45.29 14.31 13.19
N VAL A 21 -44.60 14.75 14.26
CA VAL A 21 -43.13 14.76 14.33
C VAL A 21 -42.55 13.36 14.39
N ILE A 22 -43.22 12.45 15.11
CA ILE A 22 -42.73 11.06 15.24
C ILE A 22 -42.81 10.29 13.91
N ARG A 23 -43.82 10.53 13.09
CA ARG A 23 -43.97 9.88 11.78
C ARG A 23 -42.90 10.34 10.76
N SER A 24 -42.49 11.59 10.82
CA SER A 24 -41.42 12.11 9.94
C SER A 24 -40.03 11.60 10.30
N VAL A 25 -39.77 11.33 11.57
CA VAL A 25 -38.45 10.80 12.01
C VAL A 25 -38.30 9.34 11.60
N TYR A 26 -39.37 8.52 11.63
CA TYR A 26 -39.28 7.13 11.18
C TYR A 26 -39.13 7.00 9.66
N ALA A 27 -39.70 7.89 8.87
CA ALA A 27 -39.54 7.87 7.42
C ALA A 27 -38.11 8.25 6.99
N ALA A 28 -37.44 9.15 7.71
CA ALA A 28 -36.04 9.51 7.45
C ALA A 28 -35.05 8.40 7.87
N ALA A 29 -35.34 7.68 8.95
CA ALA A 29 -34.48 6.60 9.44
C ALA A 29 -34.47 5.38 8.50
N VAL A 30 -35.59 5.06 7.84
CA VAL A 30 -35.67 3.95 6.88
C VAL A 30 -34.99 4.29 5.55
N ALA A 31 -35.00 5.54 5.11
CA ALA A 31 -34.34 5.95 3.87
C ALA A 31 -32.80 5.96 3.98
N VAL A 32 -32.25 6.23 5.16
CA VAL A 32 -30.79 6.20 5.39
C VAL A 32 -30.26 4.76 5.52
N SER A 33 -31.09 3.82 5.97
CA SER A 33 -30.66 2.42 6.11
C SER A 33 -30.51 1.65 4.78
N LEU A 34 -31.06 2.15 3.69
CA LEU A 34 -30.97 1.50 2.37
C LEU A 34 -29.76 1.94 1.53
N MET A 35 -28.97 2.92 1.99
CA MET A 35 -27.78 3.39 1.24
C MET A 35 -26.44 2.81 1.73
N LEU A 36 -26.45 1.87 2.67
CA LEU A 36 -25.27 1.16 3.12
C LEU A 36 -25.15 -0.25 2.51
N VAL A 37 -25.50 -0.39 1.24
CA VAL A 37 -25.00 -1.53 0.46
C VAL A 37 -23.57 -1.18 0.09
N SER A 38 -22.64 -1.48 0.99
CA SER A 38 -21.22 -1.51 0.71
C SER A 38 -20.99 -2.56 -0.37
N VAL A 39 -20.84 -2.12 -1.62
CA VAL A 39 -20.29 -2.97 -2.67
C VAL A 39 -18.83 -3.22 -2.27
N SER A 40 -18.59 -4.35 -1.60
CA SER A 40 -17.23 -4.83 -1.38
C SER A 40 -16.67 -5.24 -2.73
N VAL A 41 -15.99 -4.33 -3.40
CA VAL A 41 -15.15 -4.68 -4.55
C VAL A 41 -13.96 -5.44 -4.00
N HIS A 42 -14.08 -6.77 -3.98
CA HIS A 42 -12.95 -7.64 -3.72
C HIS A 42 -12.12 -7.67 -4.99
N ALA A 43 -11.10 -6.83 -5.07
CA ALA A 43 -10.02 -7.03 -6.02
C ALA A 43 -9.19 -8.22 -5.51
N SER A 44 -9.65 -9.44 -5.78
CA SER A 44 -8.89 -10.65 -5.55
C SER A 44 -8.12 -10.97 -6.84
N CYS A 45 -6.82 -11.17 -6.72
CA CYS A 45 -6.03 -11.74 -7.84
C CYS A 45 -6.52 -13.15 -8.23
N ALA A 46 -7.46 -13.74 -7.48
CA ALA A 46 -8.05 -15.05 -7.73
C ALA A 46 -9.28 -15.02 -8.67
N ASP A 47 -9.86 -13.86 -8.96
CA ASP A 47 -11.07 -13.76 -9.80
C ASP A 47 -10.80 -13.85 -11.32
N LEU A 48 -9.58 -14.15 -11.72
CA LEU A 48 -9.23 -14.40 -13.13
C LEU A 48 -9.47 -15.85 -13.59
N VAL A 49 -10.09 -16.70 -12.76
CA VAL A 49 -10.52 -18.03 -13.19
C VAL A 49 -11.92 -17.92 -13.80
N GLY A 50 -12.09 -17.10 -14.82
CA GLY A 50 -13.23 -17.12 -15.71
C GLY A 50 -13.06 -18.27 -16.70
N SER A 51 -14.17 -18.98 -16.95
CA SER A 51 -14.45 -20.09 -17.88
C SER A 51 -13.38 -20.41 -18.93
N PRO A 52 -13.11 -21.70 -19.19
CA PRO A 52 -12.15 -22.09 -20.20
C PRO A 52 -12.66 -21.70 -21.60
N SER A 53 -12.29 -20.52 -22.10
CA SER A 53 -12.31 -20.29 -23.51
C SER A 53 -11.24 -21.20 -24.13
N GLN A 54 -11.65 -22.04 -25.06
CA GLN A 54 -10.77 -22.88 -25.87
C GLN A 54 -9.79 -21.98 -26.63
N GLY A 55 -8.72 -21.56 -25.97
CA GLY A 55 -7.60 -20.85 -26.57
C GLY A 55 -6.52 -21.86 -26.93
N MET A 56 -6.08 -21.82 -28.15
CA MET A 56 -5.05 -22.64 -28.75
C MET A 56 -3.88 -22.82 -27.78
N ALA A 57 -3.61 -24.07 -27.41
CA ALA A 57 -2.37 -24.45 -26.78
C ALA A 57 -1.22 -24.20 -27.76
N HIS A 58 -0.55 -23.08 -27.65
CA HIS A 58 0.79 -22.97 -28.20
C HIS A 58 1.67 -23.92 -27.39
N PRO A 59 2.37 -24.86 -28.03
CA PRO A 59 3.36 -25.64 -27.31
C PRO A 59 4.40 -24.66 -26.79
N LEU A 60 4.47 -24.52 -25.48
CA LEU A 60 5.61 -23.90 -24.82
C LEU A 60 6.80 -24.84 -25.07
N THR A 61 7.42 -24.70 -26.22
CA THR A 61 8.70 -25.33 -26.50
C THR A 61 9.68 -24.84 -25.45
N ASN A 62 10.06 -25.77 -24.59
CA ASN A 62 11.20 -25.78 -23.69
C ASN A 62 12.14 -24.55 -23.75
N LEU A 63 11.69 -23.44 -23.18
CA LEU A 63 12.58 -22.33 -22.82
C LEU A 63 13.35 -22.62 -21.51
N SER A 64 13.14 -23.79 -20.91
CA SER A 64 13.75 -24.18 -19.64
C SER A 64 15.20 -24.68 -19.73
N GLN A 65 15.82 -24.67 -20.90
CA GLN A 65 17.20 -25.16 -21.04
C GLN A 65 18.22 -24.13 -21.54
N ALA A 66 17.86 -22.86 -21.59
CA ALA A 66 18.84 -21.78 -21.79
C ALA A 66 18.93 -20.85 -20.57
N GLN A 67 18.54 -21.30 -19.41
CA GLN A 67 19.07 -20.72 -18.17
C GLN A 67 20.50 -21.16 -18.10
N ASP A 68 21.32 -20.38 -18.78
CA ASP A 68 22.76 -20.30 -18.62
C ASP A 68 23.07 -20.47 -17.14
N GLU A 69 23.71 -21.59 -16.78
CA GLU A 69 24.33 -21.81 -15.50
C GLU A 69 25.51 -20.84 -15.32
N ARG A 70 25.29 -19.55 -15.49
CA ARG A 70 26.14 -18.54 -14.91
C ARG A 70 25.87 -18.64 -13.42
N ARG A 71 26.62 -19.54 -12.81
CA ARG A 71 26.88 -19.57 -11.40
C ARG A 71 27.16 -18.14 -11.01
N TYR A 72 26.20 -17.49 -10.36
CA TYR A 72 26.42 -16.20 -9.76
C TYR A 72 27.42 -16.42 -8.61
N ASP A 73 28.71 -16.32 -8.95
CA ASP A 73 29.80 -16.41 -7.96
C ASP A 73 29.77 -15.23 -6.98
N ASN A 74 28.80 -14.33 -7.15
CA ASN A 74 28.62 -13.13 -6.35
C ASN A 74 27.32 -13.26 -5.51
N ALA A 75 27.41 -13.24 -4.19
CA ALA A 75 26.26 -13.33 -3.29
C ALA A 75 25.24 -12.19 -3.51
N ALA A 76 25.69 -11.03 -4.01
CA ALA A 76 24.80 -9.95 -4.36
C ALA A 76 23.81 -10.32 -5.49
N ASP A 77 24.19 -11.18 -6.43
CA ASP A 77 23.27 -11.66 -7.47
C ASP A 77 22.26 -12.69 -6.94
N ASN A 78 22.51 -13.26 -5.75
CA ASN A 78 21.56 -14.12 -5.07
C ASN A 78 20.31 -13.36 -4.58
N VAL A 79 20.27 -12.02 -4.67
CA VAL A 79 19.06 -11.26 -4.35
C VAL A 79 17.92 -11.55 -5.33
N VAL A 80 18.21 -12.00 -6.55
CA VAL A 80 17.18 -12.30 -7.57
C VAL A 80 16.19 -13.34 -7.04
N GLY A 81 14.90 -13.02 -7.09
CA GLY A 81 13.81 -13.86 -6.59
C GLY A 81 12.72 -13.09 -5.87
N THR A 82 11.85 -13.80 -5.15
CA THR A 82 10.72 -13.23 -4.43
C THR A 82 10.97 -13.23 -2.93
N TRP A 83 10.61 -12.15 -2.27
CA TRP A 83 10.93 -11.90 -0.87
C TRP A 83 9.73 -11.39 -0.09
N HIS A 84 9.65 -11.77 1.19
CA HIS A 84 8.83 -11.11 2.20
C HIS A 84 9.71 -10.20 3.04
N VAL A 85 9.39 -8.93 3.08
CA VAL A 85 10.19 -7.88 3.71
C VAL A 85 9.40 -7.19 4.81
N SER A 86 10.07 -6.89 5.93
CA SER A 86 9.57 -6.04 7.01
C SER A 86 10.40 -4.77 7.08
N TYR A 87 9.73 -3.62 7.10
CA TYR A 87 10.34 -2.30 7.23
C TYR A 87 10.11 -1.74 8.62
N SER A 88 11.17 -1.21 9.23
CA SER A 88 11.11 -0.60 10.56
C SER A 88 11.79 0.76 10.59
N SER A 89 11.27 1.68 11.42
CA SER A 89 11.91 2.94 11.75
C SER A 89 11.93 3.10 13.27
N ASN A 90 13.07 3.51 13.83
CA ASN A 90 13.27 3.61 15.28
C ASN A 90 12.89 2.31 16.03
N GLY A 91 13.13 1.14 15.43
CA GLY A 91 12.82 -0.16 16.01
C GLY A 91 11.34 -0.56 15.98
N VAL A 92 10.46 0.23 15.36
CA VAL A 92 9.03 -0.07 15.20
C VAL A 92 8.76 -0.44 13.75
N GLU A 93 8.19 -1.63 13.52
CA GLU A 93 7.74 -2.04 12.19
C GLU A 93 6.59 -1.13 11.73
N TYR A 94 6.70 -0.58 10.52
CA TYR A 94 5.67 0.30 9.96
C TYR A 94 5.06 -0.24 8.66
N ALA A 95 5.71 -1.22 8.01
CA ALA A 95 5.20 -1.83 6.79
C ALA A 95 5.79 -3.23 6.57
N GLN A 96 5.08 -4.03 5.77
CA GLN A 96 5.57 -5.25 5.16
C GLN A 96 5.30 -5.22 3.67
N ALA A 97 6.11 -5.95 2.89
CA ALA A 97 5.97 -6.01 1.45
C ALA A 97 6.32 -7.38 0.89
N PHE A 98 5.81 -7.66 -0.30
CA PHE A 98 6.34 -8.67 -1.19
C PHE A 98 7.15 -7.97 -2.28
N ILE A 99 8.40 -8.36 -2.45
CA ILE A 99 9.30 -7.79 -3.46
C ILE A 99 9.73 -8.89 -4.43
N GLN A 100 9.81 -8.54 -5.70
CA GLN A 100 10.38 -9.36 -6.74
C GLN A 100 11.59 -8.64 -7.36
N TRP A 101 12.77 -9.21 -7.18
CA TRP A 101 14.01 -8.76 -7.78
C TRP A 101 14.29 -9.55 -9.06
N HIS A 102 14.50 -8.87 -10.17
CA HIS A 102 14.70 -9.48 -11.48
C HIS A 102 16.17 -9.44 -11.89
N SER A 103 16.58 -10.43 -12.70
CA SER A 103 17.96 -10.55 -13.21
C SER A 103 18.35 -9.43 -14.19
N ASP A 104 17.37 -8.73 -14.76
CA ASP A 104 17.58 -7.55 -15.62
C ASP A 104 17.81 -6.26 -14.84
N ARG A 105 17.95 -6.36 -13.51
CA ARG A 105 18.19 -5.23 -12.59
C ARG A 105 16.96 -4.36 -12.32
N THR A 106 15.76 -4.79 -12.70
CA THR A 106 14.52 -4.18 -12.26
C THR A 106 13.99 -4.84 -10.98
N GLU A 107 13.10 -4.14 -10.27
CA GLU A 107 12.40 -4.70 -9.12
C GLU A 107 10.99 -4.14 -9.01
N TRP A 108 10.13 -4.91 -8.37
CA TRP A 108 8.76 -4.56 -8.07
C TRP A 108 8.45 -4.85 -6.61
N GLU A 109 7.73 -3.94 -6.00
CA GLU A 109 7.27 -4.09 -4.63
C GLU A 109 5.75 -3.93 -4.55
N ASN A 110 5.12 -4.83 -3.78
CA ASN A 110 3.75 -4.71 -3.31
C ASN A 110 3.75 -4.60 -1.79
N ILE A 111 3.55 -3.39 -1.29
CA ILE A 111 3.56 -3.07 0.14
C ILE A 111 2.17 -3.19 0.76
N ASN A 112 2.07 -3.57 2.03
CA ASN A 112 0.82 -3.75 2.79
C ASN A 112 0.12 -2.43 3.16
N LYS A 113 0.12 -1.46 2.26
CA LYS A 113 -0.64 -0.21 2.40
C LYS A 113 -1.97 -0.33 1.65
N PRO A 114 -3.02 0.40 2.07
CA PRO A 114 -4.28 0.43 1.32
C PRO A 114 -4.03 0.83 -0.15
N VAL A 115 -4.72 0.19 -1.08
CA VAL A 115 -4.58 0.46 -2.53
C VAL A 115 -4.78 1.94 -2.85
N LEU A 116 -5.76 2.59 -2.19
CA LEU A 116 -6.02 4.03 -2.31
C LEU A 116 -4.93 4.91 -1.67
N GLY A 117 -3.98 4.32 -0.95
CA GLY A 117 -2.80 4.99 -0.39
C GLY A 117 -1.55 4.84 -1.24
N GLY A 118 -1.61 4.01 -2.28
CA GLY A 118 -0.46 3.59 -3.08
C GLY A 118 0.23 2.38 -2.46
N ASN A 119 0.27 1.27 -3.19
CA ASN A 119 0.84 0.01 -2.69
C ASN A 119 1.71 -0.73 -3.70
N ILE A 120 1.96 -0.14 -4.85
CA ILE A 120 2.87 -0.66 -5.88
C ILE A 120 4.00 0.34 -6.08
N CYS A 121 5.22 -0.17 -5.96
CA CYS A 121 6.45 0.56 -6.21
C CYS A 121 7.26 -0.17 -7.27
N MET A 122 8.13 0.53 -7.95
CA MET A 122 8.98 -0.05 -8.97
C MET A 122 10.31 0.67 -9.05
N GLY A 123 11.34 -0.04 -9.40
CA GLY A 123 12.65 0.54 -9.47
C GLY A 123 13.70 -0.34 -10.11
N SER A 124 14.92 -0.05 -9.73
CA SER A 124 16.09 -0.77 -10.21
C SER A 124 17.09 -1.01 -9.08
N TRP A 125 17.95 -1.99 -9.30
CA TRP A 125 18.99 -2.36 -8.35
C TRP A 125 20.31 -2.64 -9.06
N LYS A 126 21.39 -2.61 -8.30
CA LYS A 126 22.72 -2.97 -8.77
C LYS A 126 23.54 -3.57 -7.63
N PRO A 127 24.45 -4.49 -7.91
CA PRO A 127 25.45 -4.91 -6.92
C PRO A 127 26.39 -3.74 -6.62
N ILE A 128 26.78 -3.60 -5.35
CA ILE A 128 27.82 -2.70 -4.87
C ILE A 128 29.14 -3.45 -4.75
N ASP A 129 29.06 -4.64 -4.13
CA ASP A 129 30.18 -5.55 -3.92
C ASP A 129 29.70 -7.02 -3.91
N ALA A 130 30.52 -7.93 -3.39
CA ALA A 130 30.22 -9.36 -3.39
C ALA A 130 28.99 -9.75 -2.57
N THR A 131 28.56 -8.93 -1.60
CA THR A 131 27.47 -9.23 -0.68
C THR A 131 26.41 -8.13 -0.61
N HIS A 132 26.71 -6.95 -1.12
CA HIS A 132 25.81 -5.80 -1.01
C HIS A 132 25.19 -5.41 -2.35
N VAL A 133 23.94 -5.02 -2.27
CA VAL A 133 23.17 -4.43 -3.38
C VAL A 133 22.66 -3.05 -2.99
N SER A 134 22.49 -2.16 -3.99
CA SER A 134 21.78 -0.91 -3.84
C SER A 134 20.51 -0.97 -4.66
N ARG A 135 19.40 -0.57 -4.05
CA ARG A 135 18.08 -0.42 -4.68
C ARG A 135 17.70 1.06 -4.73
N ASN A 136 16.98 1.43 -5.77
CA ASN A 136 16.37 2.75 -5.90
C ASN A 136 14.99 2.57 -6.54
N HIS A 137 13.93 2.91 -5.82
CA HIS A 137 12.58 2.76 -6.33
C HIS A 137 11.68 3.97 -6.03
N TYR A 138 10.56 4.02 -6.75
CA TYR A 138 9.58 5.08 -6.68
C TYR A 138 8.18 4.51 -6.47
N GLY A 139 7.36 5.28 -5.77
CA GLY A 139 5.95 4.98 -5.61
C GLY A 139 5.12 6.24 -5.49
N TRP A 140 3.83 6.12 -5.83
CA TRP A 140 2.87 7.20 -5.67
C TRP A 140 2.25 7.17 -4.27
N ILE A 141 2.01 8.35 -3.73
CA ILE A 141 1.26 8.53 -2.49
C ILE A 141 -0.09 9.17 -2.84
N PHE A 142 -1.17 8.53 -2.36
CA PHE A 142 -2.53 9.00 -2.56
C PHE A 142 -3.10 9.51 -1.25
N SER A 143 -3.88 10.59 -1.33
CA SER A 143 -4.73 11.08 -0.25
C SER A 143 -6.16 11.12 -0.75
N SER A 144 -7.07 10.40 -0.07
CA SER A 144 -8.47 10.29 -0.46
C SER A 144 -8.67 9.83 -1.92
N GLY A 145 -7.82 8.92 -2.41
CA GLY A 145 -7.89 8.38 -3.77
C GLY A 145 -7.32 9.27 -4.87
N VAL A 146 -6.74 10.41 -4.52
CA VAL A 146 -6.09 11.34 -5.46
C VAL A 146 -4.59 11.34 -5.21
N VAL A 147 -3.78 11.32 -6.27
CA VAL A 147 -2.32 11.43 -6.16
C VAL A 147 -1.98 12.75 -5.48
N SER A 148 -1.27 12.70 -4.36
CA SER A 148 -0.86 13.88 -3.57
C SER A 148 0.64 14.14 -3.62
N ASN A 149 1.43 13.07 -3.65
CA ASN A 149 2.88 13.11 -3.57
C ASN A 149 3.47 11.90 -4.30
N TYR A 150 4.78 11.84 -4.40
CA TYR A 150 5.52 10.64 -4.71
C TYR A 150 6.71 10.49 -3.76
N PHE A 151 7.26 9.30 -3.68
CA PHE A 151 8.48 9.07 -2.95
C PHE A 151 9.55 8.42 -3.83
N ASN A 152 10.79 8.63 -3.43
CA ASN A 152 11.94 7.88 -3.86
C ASN A 152 12.56 7.22 -2.63
N GLU A 153 12.75 5.92 -2.68
CA GLU A 153 13.48 5.20 -1.65
C GLU A 153 14.78 4.66 -2.20
N THR A 154 15.85 4.93 -1.49
CA THR A 154 17.16 4.30 -1.69
C THR A 154 17.41 3.34 -0.55
N GLU A 155 17.87 2.14 -0.89
CA GLU A 155 18.16 1.07 0.08
C GLU A 155 19.52 0.44 -0.25
N THR A 156 20.21 0.00 0.80
CA THR A 156 21.44 -0.80 0.70
C THR A 156 21.28 -2.02 1.56
N ASP A 157 21.37 -3.19 0.94
CA ASP A 157 21.13 -4.48 1.58
C ASP A 157 22.36 -5.37 1.54
N GLU A 158 22.60 -6.06 2.63
CA GLU A 158 23.53 -7.18 2.72
C GLU A 158 22.78 -8.50 2.52
N VAL A 159 23.10 -9.21 1.45
CA VAL A 159 22.51 -10.51 1.13
C VAL A 159 23.29 -11.62 1.81
N SER A 160 22.59 -12.51 2.50
CA SER A 160 23.21 -13.68 3.15
C SER A 160 23.87 -14.61 2.11
N ARG A 161 24.93 -15.30 2.51
CA ARG A 161 25.68 -16.22 1.61
C ARG A 161 24.83 -17.35 1.07
N ASP A 162 23.85 -17.81 1.83
CA ASP A 162 22.93 -18.86 1.42
C ASP A 162 21.77 -18.33 0.54
N GLY A 163 21.70 -17.00 0.34
CA GLY A 163 20.69 -16.35 -0.47
C GLY A 163 19.27 -16.42 0.10
N ASN A 164 19.09 -16.74 1.41
CA ASN A 164 17.77 -16.93 2.01
C ASN A 164 17.28 -15.75 2.83
N SER A 165 18.15 -14.77 3.09
CA SER A 165 17.81 -13.54 3.78
C SER A 165 18.61 -12.36 3.26
N TYR A 166 18.11 -11.15 3.46
CA TYR A 166 18.90 -9.93 3.42
C TYR A 166 18.45 -8.96 4.50
N GLN A 167 19.30 -8.02 4.82
CA GLN A 167 18.99 -6.92 5.72
C GLN A 167 19.70 -5.66 5.26
N GLY A 168 19.09 -4.51 5.52
CA GLY A 168 19.66 -3.25 5.06
C GLY A 168 19.10 -2.03 5.73
N THR A 169 19.52 -0.88 5.20
CA THR A 169 19.05 0.44 5.60
C THR A 169 18.44 1.15 4.42
N ASN A 170 17.37 1.90 4.67
CA ASN A 170 16.69 2.67 3.65
C ASN A 170 16.53 4.14 4.04
N VAL A 171 16.39 4.98 3.03
CA VAL A 171 15.98 6.38 3.14
C VAL A 171 14.85 6.62 2.15
N THR A 172 13.64 6.88 2.67
CA THR A 172 12.47 7.20 1.88
C THR A 172 12.28 8.71 1.84
N SER A 173 12.57 9.33 0.71
CA SER A 173 12.42 10.77 0.46
C SER A 173 11.07 11.09 -0.17
N ILE A 174 10.31 11.99 0.43
CA ILE A 174 8.97 12.37 -0.02
C ILE A 174 9.05 13.69 -0.78
N TYR A 175 8.34 13.77 -1.91
CA TYR A 175 8.32 14.92 -2.79
C TYR A 175 6.88 15.33 -3.12
N ALA A 176 6.66 16.64 -3.26
CA ALA A 176 5.47 17.16 -3.91
C ALA A 176 5.47 16.83 -5.41
N LEU A 177 4.31 16.94 -6.07
CA LEU A 177 4.17 16.59 -7.50
C LEU A 177 5.02 17.47 -8.44
N ASP A 178 5.41 18.66 -7.98
CA ASP A 178 6.31 19.57 -8.70
C ASP A 178 7.81 19.26 -8.52
N GLY A 179 8.13 18.22 -7.73
CA GLY A 179 9.50 17.82 -7.43
C GLY A 179 10.09 18.46 -6.18
N THR A 180 9.36 19.31 -5.46
CA THR A 180 9.83 19.91 -4.22
C THR A 180 10.02 18.83 -3.14
N PHE A 181 11.23 18.72 -2.59
CA PHE A 181 11.51 17.85 -1.45
C PHE A 181 10.75 18.32 -0.20
N LEU A 182 10.09 17.40 0.49
CA LEU A 182 9.31 17.69 1.68
C LEU A 182 10.02 17.21 2.96
N PHE A 183 10.33 15.93 3.04
CA PHE A 183 11.03 15.30 4.16
C PHE A 183 11.54 13.92 3.79
N ALA A 184 12.36 13.32 4.64
CA ALA A 184 12.81 11.95 4.51
C ALA A 184 12.56 11.15 5.79
N ILE A 185 12.41 9.84 5.64
CA ILE A 185 12.30 8.86 6.71
C ILE A 185 13.44 7.87 6.56
N GLU A 186 14.20 7.66 7.62
CA GLU A 186 15.22 6.63 7.69
C GLU A 186 14.64 5.35 8.31
N GLY A 187 15.06 4.21 7.79
CA GLY A 187 14.57 2.91 8.22
C GLY A 187 15.56 1.78 8.02
N THR A 188 15.09 0.60 8.34
CA THR A 188 15.79 -0.68 8.10
C THR A 188 14.84 -1.66 7.43
N ALA A 189 15.38 -2.52 6.58
CA ALA A 189 14.70 -3.64 5.95
C ALA A 189 15.25 -4.96 6.48
N LYS A 190 14.36 -5.95 6.63
CA LYS A 190 14.72 -7.36 6.85
C LYS A 190 13.85 -8.22 5.98
N ALA A 191 14.48 -9.12 5.23
CA ALA A 191 13.79 -9.94 4.26
C ALA A 191 14.10 -11.43 4.43
N THR A 192 13.09 -12.23 4.11
CA THR A 192 13.21 -13.69 4.00
C THR A 192 12.74 -14.11 2.61
N ARG A 193 13.50 -14.99 1.97
CA ARG A 193 13.14 -15.50 0.65
C ARG A 193 11.86 -16.33 0.71
N ILE A 194 10.98 -16.10 -0.24
CA ILE A 194 9.83 -16.97 -0.49
C ILE A 194 10.32 -18.09 -1.41
N ALA A 195 10.23 -19.32 -0.91
CA ALA A 195 10.58 -20.49 -1.72
C ALA A 195 9.65 -20.61 -2.95
N PRO A 196 10.16 -21.04 -4.10
CA PRO A 196 9.33 -21.31 -5.27
C PRO A 196 8.41 -22.51 -5.06
#